data_a52b166e9a47706c9f3c68591cb70190
#
_entry.id   a52b166e9a47706c9f3c68591cb70190
#
_cell.length_a   1.000
_cell.length_b   1.000
_cell.length_c   1.000
_cell.angle_alpha   90.00
_cell.angle_beta   90.00
_cell.angle_gamma   90.00
#
_symmetry.space_group_name_H-M   'P 1'
#
loop_
_entity.id
_entity.type
_entity.pdbx_description
1 polymer ?
#
loop_
_entity_poly.entity_id
_entity_poly.type
_entity_poly.pdbx_seq_one_letter_code
_entity_poly.pdbx_strand_id
1 'polypeptide(L)'
;MNLAVLRRLFCTMAALLLFASQPLRAEPALERMSNPLRVATPGGNFSYYVAHEHSAQPRNALVVMHGHPRDAVKTLQSAIDAAQAAGAGGDTLLAVPLFQVPEKLAVHCHSAGLPQPQDGDALWRCGSWIEGGLDNAGKTGSFNAMDNLLADMKRRWPSLQTITVAGFSAGAQFVQHYVGFAHPPGGVRLRYVVADPGSWLYFDHLRPQPINGGSCGSETACRFHWQTLNAGQCPQANRWKYGLESLPAHLHRTADAARRRYAAADISYLAAADDTGTAPCAYYRILDKSCAAQLQGPYRLQRALAYADYDRRYLAPDKPHRLTIVPGCGHNVACVFPAPAARQALFPINAD
;
A
#
# COMPACT_ATOMS: atom_id res chain seq x y z
N MET A 1 -37.29 5.02 15.16
CA MET A 1 -36.56 3.93 14.50
C MET A 1 -35.14 4.46 14.27
N ASN A 2 -34.16 3.83 14.91
CA ASN A 2 -32.82 4.42 15.15
C ASN A 2 -31.98 4.35 13.86
N LEU A 3 -31.33 5.45 13.43
CA LEU A 3 -30.49 5.52 12.22
C LEU A 3 -29.42 4.42 12.14
N ALA A 4 -28.97 3.94 13.30
CA ALA A 4 -27.99 2.83 13.40
C ALA A 4 -28.56 1.48 12.93
N VAL A 5 -29.86 1.25 13.06
CA VAL A 5 -30.53 0.03 12.61
C VAL A 5 -30.73 0.07 11.08
N LEU A 6 -31.02 1.24 10.53
CA LEU A 6 -31.14 1.42 9.07
C LEU A 6 -29.78 1.20 8.36
N ARG A 7 -28.67 1.70 8.94
CA ARG A 7 -27.32 1.46 8.39
C ARG A 7 -26.89 -0.03 8.45
N ARG A 8 -27.28 -0.76 9.48
CA ARG A 8 -27.02 -2.22 9.58
C ARG A 8 -27.81 -3.03 8.55
N LEU A 9 -29.05 -2.62 8.27
CA LEU A 9 -29.88 -3.25 7.25
C LEU A 9 -29.38 -2.95 5.81
N PHE A 10 -28.81 -1.75 5.56
CA PHE A 10 -28.24 -1.43 4.24
C PHE A 10 -26.95 -2.21 3.94
N CYS A 11 -26.06 -2.44 4.92
CA CYS A 11 -24.88 -3.30 4.72
C CYS A 11 -25.25 -4.78 4.46
N THR A 12 -26.29 -5.26 5.12
CA THR A 12 -26.77 -6.66 4.94
C THR A 12 -27.65 -6.82 3.70
N MET A 13 -28.47 -5.84 3.35
CA MET A 13 -29.29 -5.91 2.13
C MET A 13 -28.46 -5.70 0.86
N ALA A 14 -27.42 -4.86 0.86
CA ALA A 14 -26.51 -4.73 -0.28
C ALA A 14 -25.74 -6.05 -0.55
N ALA A 15 -25.45 -6.84 0.48
CA ALA A 15 -24.84 -8.16 0.32
C ALA A 15 -25.82 -9.22 -0.19
N LEU A 16 -27.10 -9.12 0.13
CA LEU A 16 -28.13 -10.10 -0.29
C LEU A 16 -28.75 -9.81 -1.66
N LEU A 17 -28.82 -8.54 -2.07
CA LEU A 17 -29.32 -8.16 -3.40
C LEU A 17 -28.31 -8.42 -4.52
N LEU A 18 -27.01 -8.60 -4.21
CA LEU A 18 -25.98 -8.96 -5.18
C LEU A 18 -25.91 -10.44 -5.51
N PHE A 19 -26.69 -11.29 -4.85
CA PHE A 19 -26.79 -12.74 -5.18
C PHE A 19 -27.85 -13.09 -6.23
N ALA A 20 -28.63 -12.14 -6.71
CA ALA A 20 -29.53 -12.34 -7.83
C ALA A 20 -28.80 -12.11 -9.16
N SER A 21 -28.22 -13.17 -9.71
CA SER A 21 -27.89 -13.37 -11.13
C SER A 21 -27.18 -12.20 -11.85
N GLN A 22 -25.97 -11.85 -11.45
CA GLN A 22 -25.02 -11.31 -12.40
C GLN A 22 -24.01 -12.42 -12.76
N PRO A 23 -23.81 -12.71 -14.07
CA PRO A 23 -22.72 -13.59 -14.48
C PRO A 23 -21.41 -12.97 -13.95
N LEU A 24 -20.53 -13.82 -13.41
CA LEU A 24 -19.18 -13.45 -12.99
C LEU A 24 -18.50 -12.62 -14.08
N ARG A 25 -18.55 -11.30 -13.97
CA ARG A 25 -17.68 -10.40 -14.73
C ARG A 25 -16.31 -10.31 -14.03
N ALA A 26 -15.67 -11.48 -13.84
CA ALA A 26 -14.28 -11.53 -13.36
C ALA A 26 -13.28 -11.42 -14.52
N GLU A 27 -13.72 -11.56 -15.76
CA GLU A 27 -12.87 -11.62 -16.96
C GLU A 27 -12.21 -10.30 -17.39
N PRO A 28 -12.84 -9.10 -17.30
CA PRO A 28 -12.26 -7.92 -17.95
C PRO A 28 -10.88 -7.52 -17.45
N ALA A 29 -10.55 -7.77 -16.19
CA ALA A 29 -9.25 -7.37 -15.64
C ALA A 29 -8.13 -8.35 -16.01
N LEU A 30 -8.40 -9.66 -16.07
CA LEU A 30 -7.44 -10.65 -16.57
C LEU A 30 -7.17 -10.46 -18.07
N GLU A 31 -8.20 -10.17 -18.86
CA GLU A 31 -8.07 -9.86 -20.28
C GLU A 31 -7.27 -8.57 -20.54
N ARG A 32 -7.25 -7.65 -19.58
CA ARG A 32 -6.47 -6.40 -19.66
C ARG A 32 -5.06 -6.52 -19.13
N MET A 33 -4.69 -7.65 -18.54
CA MET A 33 -3.32 -7.92 -18.10
C MET A 33 -2.50 -8.55 -19.24
N SER A 34 -1.30 -8.03 -19.44
CA SER A 34 -0.32 -8.67 -20.31
C SER A 34 0.08 -10.06 -19.81
N ASN A 35 0.74 -10.84 -20.63
CA ASN A 35 1.56 -11.92 -20.11
C ASN A 35 2.57 -11.38 -19.10
N PRO A 36 2.94 -12.16 -18.06
CA PRO A 36 3.86 -11.68 -17.05
C PRO A 36 5.21 -11.27 -17.67
N LEU A 37 5.64 -10.06 -17.32
CA LEU A 37 7.02 -9.64 -17.54
C LEU A 37 7.83 -10.15 -16.35
N ARG A 38 8.91 -10.87 -16.64
CA ARG A 38 9.74 -11.54 -15.63
C ARG A 38 11.07 -10.82 -15.48
N VAL A 39 11.42 -10.53 -14.24
CA VAL A 39 12.69 -9.90 -13.87
C VAL A 39 13.52 -10.91 -13.09
N ALA A 40 14.71 -11.22 -13.60
CA ALA A 40 15.62 -12.14 -12.93
C ALA A 40 16.12 -11.51 -11.61
N THR A 41 16.09 -12.29 -10.56
CA THR A 41 16.66 -11.97 -9.24
C THR A 41 17.51 -13.14 -8.76
N PRO A 42 18.38 -12.95 -7.73
CA PRO A 42 19.17 -14.05 -7.17
C PRO A 42 18.34 -15.23 -6.67
N GLY A 43 17.09 -15.01 -6.27
CA GLY A 43 16.17 -16.03 -5.74
C GLY A 43 15.24 -16.65 -6.76
N GLY A 44 15.26 -16.18 -8.01
CA GLY A 44 14.36 -16.60 -9.09
C GLY A 44 13.73 -15.42 -9.82
N ASN A 45 12.74 -15.68 -10.66
CA ASN A 45 12.07 -14.61 -11.39
C ASN A 45 11.02 -13.91 -10.50
N PHE A 46 10.98 -12.58 -10.59
CA PHE A 46 9.93 -11.76 -10.05
C PHE A 46 9.04 -11.27 -11.18
N SER A 47 7.73 -11.46 -11.06
CA SER A 47 6.79 -11.17 -12.14
C SER A 47 5.98 -9.92 -11.87
N TYR A 48 5.71 -9.15 -12.92
CA TYR A 48 4.76 -8.05 -12.91
C TYR A 48 3.92 -8.05 -14.20
N TYR A 49 2.75 -7.46 -14.13
CA TYR A 49 1.79 -7.39 -15.23
C TYR A 49 1.55 -5.94 -15.58
N VAL A 50 1.38 -5.66 -16.87
CA VAL A 50 1.12 -4.33 -17.41
C VAL A 50 -0.26 -4.33 -18.03
N ALA A 51 -1.03 -3.25 -17.88
CA ALA A 51 -2.27 -3.08 -18.61
C ALA A 51 -1.99 -3.02 -20.13
N HIS A 52 -2.84 -3.65 -20.96
CA HIS A 52 -2.64 -3.68 -22.41
C HIS A 52 -2.72 -2.30 -23.06
N GLU A 53 -3.59 -1.45 -22.56
CA GLU A 53 -3.78 -0.09 -23.07
C GLU A 53 -2.75 0.86 -22.45
N HIS A 54 -1.68 1.17 -23.17
CA HIS A 54 -0.69 2.17 -22.80
C HIS A 54 -0.03 2.78 -24.03
N SER A 55 0.55 3.97 -23.88
CA SER A 55 1.40 4.58 -24.91
C SER A 55 2.63 3.72 -25.20
N ALA A 56 3.09 3.73 -26.45
CA ALA A 56 4.38 3.13 -26.82
C ALA A 56 5.57 3.82 -26.14
N GLN A 57 5.42 5.10 -25.77
CA GLN A 57 6.44 5.92 -25.11
C GLN A 57 5.84 6.63 -23.88
N PRO A 58 5.44 5.90 -22.82
CA PRO A 58 4.85 6.50 -21.64
C PRO A 58 5.88 7.35 -20.89
N ARG A 59 5.51 8.55 -20.49
CA ARG A 59 6.36 9.41 -19.66
C ARG A 59 6.19 9.10 -18.17
N ASN A 60 5.03 8.58 -17.80
CA ASN A 60 4.66 8.26 -16.44
C ASN A 60 4.38 6.76 -16.29
N ALA A 61 4.60 6.23 -15.10
CA ALA A 61 4.11 4.91 -14.71
C ALA A 61 3.46 4.97 -13.33
N LEU A 62 2.42 4.15 -13.15
CA LEU A 62 1.81 3.88 -11.85
C LEU A 62 1.95 2.38 -11.57
N VAL A 63 2.80 2.05 -10.59
CA VAL A 63 3.01 0.69 -10.09
C VAL A 63 2.16 0.53 -8.84
N VAL A 64 1.17 -0.37 -8.87
CA VAL A 64 0.21 -0.56 -7.78
C VAL A 64 0.46 -1.86 -7.04
N MET A 65 0.75 -1.76 -5.73
CA MET A 65 0.99 -2.90 -4.86
C MET A 65 -0.33 -3.50 -4.37
N HIS A 66 -0.50 -4.81 -4.57
CA HIS A 66 -1.66 -5.56 -4.11
C HIS A 66 -1.77 -5.64 -2.58
N GLY A 67 -2.98 -5.92 -2.06
CA GLY A 67 -3.23 -6.16 -0.65
C GLY A 67 -2.74 -7.53 -0.15
N HIS A 68 -3.05 -7.86 1.13
CA HIS A 68 -2.64 -9.13 1.74
C HIS A 68 -3.15 -10.37 0.98
N PRO A 69 -4.39 -10.39 0.46
CA PRO A 69 -4.87 -11.52 -0.34
C PRO A 69 -4.18 -11.68 -1.70
N ARG A 70 -3.19 -10.86 -2.00
CA ARG A 70 -2.51 -10.78 -3.29
C ARG A 70 -3.47 -10.47 -4.44
N ASP A 71 -4.45 -9.59 -4.19
CA ASP A 71 -5.52 -9.20 -5.11
C ASP A 71 -5.04 -8.31 -6.27
N ALA A 72 -3.99 -8.76 -6.98
CA ALA A 72 -3.35 -8.03 -8.07
C ALA A 72 -4.33 -7.64 -9.18
N VAL A 73 -5.25 -8.55 -9.56
CA VAL A 73 -6.27 -8.29 -10.58
C VAL A 73 -7.18 -7.12 -10.18
N LYS A 74 -7.73 -7.16 -8.97
CA LYS A 74 -8.57 -6.09 -8.43
C LYS A 74 -7.81 -4.76 -8.32
N THR A 75 -6.57 -4.83 -7.86
CA THR A 75 -5.71 -3.65 -7.67
C THR A 75 -5.37 -2.99 -9.01
N LEU A 76 -5.01 -3.77 -10.04
CA LEU A 76 -4.76 -3.24 -11.38
C LEU A 76 -6.04 -2.65 -11.99
N GLN A 77 -7.19 -3.31 -11.84
CA GLN A 77 -8.46 -2.76 -12.31
C GLN A 77 -8.76 -1.41 -11.65
N SER A 78 -8.52 -1.30 -10.34
CA SER A 78 -8.72 -0.03 -9.62
C SER A 78 -7.77 1.09 -10.11
N ALA A 79 -6.55 0.73 -10.55
CA ALA A 79 -5.62 1.68 -11.16
C ALA A 79 -6.08 2.09 -12.56
N ILE A 80 -6.62 1.16 -13.36
CA ILE A 80 -7.21 1.46 -14.69
C ILE A 80 -8.38 2.42 -14.53
N ASP A 81 -9.30 2.13 -13.60
CA ASP A 81 -10.47 2.98 -13.33
C ASP A 81 -10.04 4.38 -12.85
N ALA A 82 -8.99 4.43 -12.01
CA ALA A 82 -8.41 5.69 -11.53
C ALA A 82 -7.77 6.50 -12.67
N ALA A 83 -7.02 5.86 -13.57
CA ALA A 83 -6.40 6.51 -14.72
C ALA A 83 -7.44 7.04 -15.70
N GLN A 84 -8.49 6.27 -15.96
CA GLN A 84 -9.64 6.71 -16.78
C GLN A 84 -10.33 7.91 -16.16
N ALA A 85 -10.65 7.85 -14.86
CA ALA A 85 -11.30 8.96 -14.14
C ALA A 85 -10.44 10.23 -14.07
N ALA A 86 -9.11 10.08 -14.12
CA ALA A 86 -8.16 11.19 -14.12
C ALA A 86 -7.81 11.71 -15.53
N GLY A 87 -8.23 11.03 -16.60
CA GLY A 87 -7.79 11.34 -17.97
C GLY A 87 -6.29 11.04 -18.20
N ALA A 88 -5.68 10.19 -17.36
CA ALA A 88 -4.23 9.94 -17.35
C ALA A 88 -3.83 8.70 -18.17
N GLY A 89 -4.77 7.96 -18.74
CA GLY A 89 -4.52 6.68 -19.41
C GLY A 89 -3.61 6.74 -20.64
N GLY A 90 -3.59 7.88 -21.34
CA GLY A 90 -2.83 8.01 -22.59
C GLY A 90 -1.30 8.09 -22.43
N ASP A 91 -0.81 8.55 -21.28
CA ASP A 91 0.63 8.78 -21.00
C ASP A 91 1.16 8.04 -19.76
N THR A 92 0.34 7.20 -19.15
CA THR A 92 0.70 6.47 -17.93
C THR A 92 0.66 4.97 -18.15
N LEU A 93 1.82 4.33 -17.97
CA LEU A 93 1.93 2.88 -17.93
C LEU A 93 1.43 2.37 -16.57
N LEU A 94 0.43 1.49 -16.57
CA LEU A 94 -0.13 0.89 -15.36
C LEU A 94 0.46 -0.50 -15.18
N ALA A 95 1.02 -0.77 -14.00
CA ALA A 95 1.65 -2.04 -13.70
C ALA A 95 1.30 -2.54 -12.28
N VAL A 96 1.22 -3.87 -12.12
CA VAL A 96 1.05 -4.53 -10.84
C VAL A 96 2.08 -5.65 -10.69
N PRO A 97 2.98 -5.60 -9.70
CA PRO A 97 3.81 -6.74 -9.35
C PRO A 97 2.99 -7.79 -8.61
N LEU A 98 3.43 -9.04 -8.67
CA LEU A 98 2.83 -10.14 -7.93
C LEU A 98 3.91 -10.91 -7.16
N PHE A 99 3.90 -10.78 -5.83
CA PHE A 99 4.71 -11.61 -4.96
C PHE A 99 4.14 -13.02 -4.91
N GLN A 100 4.77 -13.94 -5.61
CA GLN A 100 4.35 -15.35 -5.65
C GLN A 100 4.62 -16.04 -4.30
N VAL A 101 3.72 -16.94 -3.94
CA VAL A 101 3.73 -17.69 -2.67
C VAL A 101 3.60 -19.17 -3.01
N PRO A 102 4.29 -20.08 -2.32
CA PRO A 102 4.12 -21.51 -2.51
C PRO A 102 2.64 -21.92 -2.41
N GLU A 103 2.19 -22.81 -3.27
CA GLU A 103 0.79 -23.23 -3.35
C GLU A 103 0.21 -23.64 -1.98
N LYS A 104 0.99 -24.39 -1.20
CA LYS A 104 0.58 -24.85 0.15
C LYS A 104 0.31 -23.70 1.13
N LEU A 105 0.93 -22.53 0.93
CA LEU A 105 0.74 -21.33 1.76
C LEU A 105 -0.32 -20.39 1.17
N ALA A 106 -0.63 -20.52 -0.11
CA ALA A 106 -1.53 -19.63 -0.84
C ALA A 106 -2.93 -19.57 -0.21
N VAL A 107 -3.39 -20.64 0.43
CA VAL A 107 -4.71 -20.67 1.10
C VAL A 107 -4.91 -19.56 2.14
N HIS A 108 -3.81 -19.02 2.69
CA HIS A 108 -3.84 -17.97 3.70
C HIS A 108 -3.83 -16.54 3.11
N CYS A 109 -3.55 -16.39 1.83
CA CYS A 109 -3.42 -15.11 1.14
C CYS A 109 -3.78 -15.22 -0.35
N HIS A 110 -4.93 -15.81 -0.65
CA HIS A 110 -5.39 -16.06 -2.01
C HIS A 110 -6.48 -15.08 -2.43
N SER A 111 -6.42 -14.68 -3.70
CA SER A 111 -7.51 -14.01 -4.42
C SER A 111 -7.85 -14.80 -5.68
N ALA A 112 -9.10 -14.73 -6.12
CA ALA A 112 -9.52 -15.35 -7.37
C ALA A 112 -8.78 -14.75 -8.56
N GLY A 113 -8.51 -15.59 -9.58
CA GLY A 113 -7.89 -15.17 -10.84
C GLY A 113 -6.38 -14.92 -10.76
N LEU A 114 -5.71 -15.28 -9.65
CA LEU A 114 -4.26 -15.15 -9.58
C LEU A 114 -3.56 -16.23 -10.43
N PRO A 115 -2.55 -15.84 -11.22
CA PRO A 115 -1.68 -16.80 -11.87
C PRO A 115 -0.95 -17.66 -10.84
N GLN A 116 -0.82 -18.95 -11.14
CA GLN A 116 -0.03 -19.85 -10.31
C GLN A 116 1.47 -19.55 -10.47
N PRO A 117 2.29 -19.78 -9.43
CA PRO A 117 3.73 -19.70 -9.54
C PRO A 117 4.23 -20.70 -10.58
N GLN A 118 5.26 -20.31 -11.33
CA GLN A 118 5.90 -21.14 -12.33
C GLN A 118 7.28 -21.58 -11.83
N ASP A 119 7.84 -22.60 -12.48
CA ASP A 119 9.20 -23.05 -12.19
C ASP A 119 10.19 -21.91 -12.37
N GLY A 120 11.06 -21.77 -11.36
CA GLY A 120 12.06 -20.70 -11.31
C GLY A 120 11.53 -19.35 -10.81
N ASP A 121 10.29 -19.24 -10.33
CA ASP A 121 9.83 -18.03 -9.66
C ASP A 121 10.41 -17.88 -8.26
N ALA A 122 10.76 -16.66 -7.89
CA ALA A 122 11.05 -16.30 -6.50
C ALA A 122 9.75 -16.34 -5.70
N LEU A 123 9.76 -17.02 -4.56
CA LEU A 123 8.57 -17.25 -3.74
C LEU A 123 8.76 -16.66 -2.34
N TRP A 124 7.74 -15.97 -1.84
CA TRP A 124 7.69 -15.41 -0.48
C TRP A 124 6.65 -16.11 0.38
N ARG A 125 6.61 -15.79 1.67
CA ARG A 125 5.47 -16.12 2.54
C ARG A 125 4.41 -15.03 2.42
N CYS A 126 3.16 -15.31 2.80
CA CYS A 126 2.03 -14.38 2.73
C CYS A 126 2.29 -13.00 3.38
N GLY A 127 3.12 -12.92 4.40
CA GLY A 127 3.43 -11.68 5.09
C GLY A 127 4.85 -11.17 4.88
N SER A 128 5.83 -12.02 4.51
CA SER A 128 7.25 -11.62 4.48
C SER A 128 7.55 -10.57 3.41
N TRP A 129 6.86 -10.60 2.29
CA TRP A 129 7.04 -9.60 1.24
C TRP A 129 6.64 -8.19 1.67
N ILE A 130 5.73 -8.05 2.63
CA ILE A 130 5.22 -6.74 3.10
C ILE A 130 6.34 -5.93 3.78
N GLU A 131 7.29 -6.59 4.38
CA GLU A 131 8.27 -6.02 5.31
C GLU A 131 9.71 -6.08 4.78
N GLY A 132 9.90 -6.23 3.47
CA GLY A 132 11.23 -6.35 2.90
C GLY A 132 11.86 -7.75 3.06
N GLY A 133 11.10 -8.74 3.55
CA GLY A 133 11.60 -10.08 3.86
C GLY A 133 12.18 -10.80 2.65
N LEU A 134 13.10 -11.72 2.93
CA LEU A 134 13.72 -12.57 1.93
C LEU A 134 12.70 -13.56 1.34
N ASP A 135 12.93 -13.94 0.11
CA ASP A 135 12.28 -15.08 -0.52
C ASP A 135 12.57 -16.39 0.22
N ASN A 136 11.88 -17.46 -0.13
CA ASN A 136 12.05 -18.76 0.53
C ASN A 136 13.45 -19.39 0.29
N ALA A 137 14.16 -18.92 -0.75
CA ALA A 137 15.54 -19.33 -0.99
C ALA A 137 16.56 -18.51 -0.16
N GLY A 138 16.11 -17.47 0.55
CA GLY A 138 16.96 -16.60 1.36
C GLY A 138 17.88 -15.69 0.56
N LYS A 139 17.57 -15.42 -0.72
CA LYS A 139 18.47 -14.75 -1.67
C LYS A 139 18.02 -13.38 -2.10
N THR A 140 16.70 -13.12 -2.13
CA THR A 140 16.15 -11.86 -2.65
C THR A 140 15.18 -11.25 -1.66
N GLY A 141 15.49 -10.05 -1.16
CA GLY A 141 14.53 -9.25 -0.40
C GLY A 141 13.44 -8.70 -1.31
N SER A 142 12.22 -8.56 -0.78
CA SER A 142 11.11 -8.03 -1.57
C SER A 142 11.33 -6.59 -2.03
N PHE A 143 12.08 -5.78 -1.28
CA PHE A 143 12.46 -4.44 -1.69
C PHE A 143 13.46 -4.46 -2.85
N ASN A 144 14.43 -5.38 -2.83
CA ASN A 144 15.36 -5.57 -3.96
C ASN A 144 14.63 -6.06 -5.22
N ALA A 145 13.62 -6.93 -5.05
CA ALA A 145 12.78 -7.35 -6.19
C ALA A 145 12.04 -6.15 -6.81
N MET A 146 11.54 -5.23 -5.99
CA MET A 146 10.92 -3.99 -6.47
C MET A 146 11.94 -3.06 -7.15
N ASP A 147 13.13 -2.87 -6.60
CA ASP A 147 14.19 -2.09 -7.24
C ASP A 147 14.53 -2.63 -8.63
N ASN A 148 14.66 -3.96 -8.76
CA ASN A 148 14.91 -4.64 -10.03
C ASN A 148 13.75 -4.45 -11.01
N LEU A 149 12.49 -4.50 -10.54
CA LEU A 149 11.32 -4.23 -11.36
C LEU A 149 11.34 -2.80 -11.91
N LEU A 150 11.59 -1.81 -11.06
CA LEU A 150 11.63 -0.40 -11.50
C LEU A 150 12.76 -0.15 -12.50
N ALA A 151 13.91 -0.80 -12.30
CA ALA A 151 15.03 -0.76 -13.26
C ALA A 151 14.66 -1.42 -14.59
N ASP A 152 13.97 -2.57 -14.57
CA ASP A 152 13.48 -3.24 -15.77
C ASP A 152 12.46 -2.37 -16.52
N MET A 153 11.53 -1.73 -15.82
CA MET A 153 10.59 -0.81 -16.44
C MET A 153 11.30 0.35 -17.14
N LYS A 154 12.27 0.99 -16.50
CA LYS A 154 13.04 2.10 -17.11
C LYS A 154 13.82 1.65 -18.32
N ARG A 155 14.35 0.42 -18.31
CA ARG A 155 15.07 -0.18 -19.45
C ARG A 155 14.12 -0.48 -20.62
N ARG A 156 12.91 -1.00 -20.36
CA ARG A 156 11.90 -1.32 -21.40
C ARG A 156 11.24 -0.07 -21.98
N TRP A 157 11.01 0.90 -21.13
CA TRP A 157 10.39 2.19 -21.50
C TRP A 157 11.34 3.36 -21.13
N PRO A 158 12.35 3.63 -21.97
CA PRO A 158 13.33 4.70 -21.71
C PRO A 158 12.72 6.09 -21.60
N SER A 159 11.51 6.31 -22.14
CA SER A 159 10.74 7.56 -22.05
C SER A 159 10.23 7.87 -20.65
N LEU A 160 10.17 6.90 -19.73
CA LEU A 160 9.69 7.10 -18.37
C LEU A 160 10.53 8.17 -17.63
N GLN A 161 9.85 9.19 -17.14
CA GLN A 161 10.41 10.27 -16.34
C GLN A 161 9.97 10.18 -14.88
N THR A 162 8.72 9.75 -14.64
CA THR A 162 8.17 9.60 -13.29
C THR A 162 7.57 8.23 -13.11
N ILE A 163 7.88 7.58 -11.99
CA ILE A 163 7.20 6.36 -11.55
C ILE A 163 6.56 6.63 -10.18
N THR A 164 5.25 6.48 -10.09
CA THR A 164 4.50 6.47 -8.83
C THR A 164 4.36 5.03 -8.36
N VAL A 165 4.87 4.73 -7.16
CA VAL A 165 4.67 3.43 -6.50
C VAL A 165 3.57 3.61 -5.46
N ALA A 166 2.41 3.06 -5.73
CA ALA A 166 1.23 3.17 -4.87
C ALA A 166 0.88 1.82 -4.24
N GLY A 167 0.37 1.84 -3.03
CA GLY A 167 -0.12 0.62 -2.37
C GLY A 167 -1.37 0.88 -1.56
N PHE A 168 -2.19 -0.18 -1.41
CA PHE A 168 -3.37 -0.17 -0.57
C PHE A 168 -3.27 -1.29 0.47
N SER A 169 -3.69 -1.02 1.73
CA SER A 169 -3.68 -2.02 2.80
C SER A 169 -2.27 -2.59 3.06
N ALA A 170 -2.05 -3.89 2.90
CA ALA A 170 -0.73 -4.51 3.02
C ALA A 170 0.26 -4.00 1.95
N GLY A 171 -0.23 -3.69 0.75
CA GLY A 171 0.57 -3.01 -0.28
C GLY A 171 1.02 -1.62 0.15
N ALA A 172 0.18 -0.90 0.91
CA ALA A 172 0.56 0.38 1.48
C ALA A 172 1.61 0.23 2.59
N GLN A 173 1.52 -0.81 3.42
CA GLN A 173 2.58 -1.13 4.37
C GLN A 173 3.91 -1.40 3.65
N PHE A 174 3.88 -2.22 2.58
CA PHE A 174 5.06 -2.43 1.74
C PHE A 174 5.63 -1.10 1.25
N VAL A 175 4.83 -0.25 0.61
CA VAL A 175 5.30 1.03 0.05
C VAL A 175 5.88 1.92 1.14
N GLN A 176 5.20 2.05 2.28
CA GLN A 176 5.62 2.89 3.40
C GLN A 176 6.99 2.44 3.96
N HIS A 177 7.22 1.14 4.07
CA HIS A 177 8.52 0.61 4.47
C HIS A 177 9.57 0.78 3.36
N TYR A 178 9.21 0.43 2.13
CA TYR A 178 10.10 0.47 0.96
C TYR A 178 10.73 1.85 0.74
N VAL A 179 10.01 2.94 0.95
CA VAL A 179 10.54 4.31 0.78
C VAL A 179 11.89 4.51 1.46
N GLY A 180 12.04 4.05 2.70
CA GLY A 180 13.28 4.18 3.46
C GLY A 180 14.44 3.37 2.89
N PHE A 181 14.16 2.32 2.14
CA PHE A 181 15.13 1.31 1.69
C PHE A 181 15.30 1.24 0.16
N ALA A 182 14.46 1.92 -0.61
CA ALA A 182 14.48 1.90 -2.08
C ALA A 182 15.82 2.32 -2.69
N HIS A 183 16.17 1.71 -3.83
CA HIS A 183 17.29 2.08 -4.68
C HIS A 183 16.76 2.35 -6.10
N PRO A 184 16.25 3.58 -6.37
CA PRO A 184 15.61 3.89 -7.64
C PRO A 184 16.62 3.83 -8.80
N PRO A 185 16.17 3.46 -10.01
CA PRO A 185 16.98 3.59 -11.21
C PRO A 185 17.31 5.06 -11.48
N GLY A 186 18.48 5.32 -12.08
CA GLY A 186 18.87 6.66 -12.50
C GLY A 186 17.93 7.24 -13.57
N GLY A 187 17.78 8.56 -13.57
CA GLY A 187 16.97 9.29 -14.58
C GLY A 187 15.46 9.11 -14.44
N VAL A 188 14.98 8.71 -13.26
CA VAL A 188 13.55 8.59 -12.94
C VAL A 188 13.26 9.26 -11.60
N ARG A 189 12.20 10.08 -11.58
CA ARG A 189 11.63 10.60 -10.33
C ARG A 189 10.69 9.56 -9.73
N LEU A 190 10.92 9.16 -8.47
CA LEU A 190 9.97 8.32 -7.75
C LEU A 190 9.01 9.16 -6.91
N ARG A 191 7.75 8.79 -6.95
CA ARG A 191 6.68 9.24 -6.06
C ARG A 191 6.08 8.03 -5.36
N TYR A 192 5.58 8.23 -4.16
CA TYR A 192 5.02 7.15 -3.35
C TYR A 192 3.62 7.50 -2.86
N VAL A 193 2.71 6.53 -2.90
CA VAL A 193 1.36 6.69 -2.36
C VAL A 193 1.07 5.57 -1.38
N VAL A 194 0.79 5.93 -0.14
CA VAL A 194 0.50 5.02 0.96
C VAL A 194 -0.96 5.17 1.34
N ALA A 195 -1.81 4.20 0.96
CA ALA A 195 -3.25 4.24 1.16
C ALA A 195 -3.73 3.18 2.18
N ASP A 196 -4.28 3.61 3.30
CA ASP A 196 -4.90 2.77 4.34
C ASP A 196 -4.04 1.58 4.82
N PRO A 197 -2.77 1.76 5.21
CA PRO A 197 -1.97 0.66 5.73
C PRO A 197 -2.54 0.12 7.04
N GLY A 198 -2.36 -1.17 7.27
CA GLY A 198 -2.79 -1.82 8.52
C GLY A 198 -2.01 -1.34 9.75
N SER A 199 -0.74 -0.99 9.57
CA SER A 199 0.15 -0.36 10.56
C SER A 199 1.21 0.45 9.85
N TRP A 200 1.89 1.33 10.60
CA TRP A 200 2.92 2.24 10.11
C TRP A 200 4.28 1.92 10.74
N LEU A 201 5.34 2.16 10.00
CA LEU A 201 6.71 2.20 10.50
C LEU A 201 6.98 3.58 11.09
N TYR A 202 7.29 3.66 12.39
CA TYR A 202 7.77 4.85 13.06
C TYR A 202 9.30 4.88 13.09
N PHE A 203 9.88 6.07 12.98
CA PHE A 203 11.33 6.24 12.88
C PHE A 203 12.00 6.60 14.21
N ASP A 204 11.23 6.60 15.29
CA ASP A 204 11.66 6.80 16.68
C ASP A 204 10.67 6.15 17.66
N HIS A 205 10.86 6.43 18.96
CA HIS A 205 10.06 5.81 20.03
C HIS A 205 8.77 6.58 20.38
N LEU A 206 8.43 7.65 19.63
CA LEU A 206 7.21 8.41 19.85
C LEU A 206 5.99 7.64 19.37
N ARG A 207 4.93 7.65 20.20
CA ARG A 207 3.62 7.11 19.81
C ARG A 207 2.51 8.06 20.20
N PRO A 208 1.42 8.09 19.42
CA PRO A 208 0.31 9.01 19.65
C PRO A 208 -0.56 8.57 20.83
N GLN A 209 -1.02 9.56 21.60
CA GLN A 209 -2.10 9.43 22.56
C GLN A 209 -3.18 10.45 22.17
N PRO A 210 -4.41 10.03 21.88
CA PRO A 210 -5.50 10.99 21.64
C PRO A 210 -5.74 11.86 22.86
N ILE A 211 -5.78 13.19 22.71
CA ILE A 211 -5.93 14.13 23.82
C ILE A 211 -7.27 13.95 24.54
N ASN A 212 -8.31 13.60 23.81
CA ASN A 212 -9.67 13.44 24.37
C ASN A 212 -9.98 12.01 24.80
N GLY A 213 -8.98 11.15 24.98
CA GLY A 213 -9.12 9.78 25.53
C GLY A 213 -9.97 8.82 24.70
N GLY A 214 -10.37 9.16 23.49
CA GLY A 214 -11.29 8.40 22.66
C GLY A 214 -10.80 8.11 21.24
N SER A 215 -11.61 7.34 20.54
CA SER A 215 -11.45 7.16 19.10
C SER A 215 -11.85 8.43 18.35
N CYS A 216 -11.04 8.84 17.40
CA CYS A 216 -11.35 9.99 16.56
C CYS A 216 -12.46 9.63 15.55
N GLY A 217 -13.65 10.24 15.74
CA GLY A 217 -14.80 10.02 14.84
C GLY A 217 -14.78 10.87 13.58
N SER A 218 -14.00 11.96 13.58
CA SER A 218 -13.81 12.83 12.42
C SER A 218 -12.37 13.35 12.37
N GLU A 219 -11.87 13.59 11.19
CA GLU A 219 -10.51 14.08 10.94
C GLU A 219 -10.18 15.42 11.61
N THR A 220 -11.16 16.31 11.74
CA THR A 220 -10.99 17.64 12.32
C THR A 220 -10.87 17.65 13.85
N ALA A 221 -11.32 16.60 14.53
CA ALA A 221 -11.32 16.49 15.98
C ALA A 221 -10.09 15.77 16.56
N CYS A 222 -9.27 15.16 15.72
CA CYS A 222 -8.12 14.39 16.17
C CYS A 222 -6.94 15.29 16.55
N ARG A 223 -6.62 15.32 17.83
CA ARG A 223 -5.39 15.90 18.38
C ARG A 223 -4.63 14.81 19.13
N PHE A 224 -3.31 14.83 19.00
CA PHE A 224 -2.45 13.83 19.62
C PHE A 224 -1.45 14.49 20.56
N HIS A 225 -1.32 13.92 21.76
CA HIS A 225 -0.16 14.05 22.60
C HIS A 225 0.85 12.96 22.23
N TRP A 226 2.13 13.30 22.21
CA TRP A 226 3.18 12.37 21.82
C TRP A 226 3.99 11.98 23.04
N GLN A 227 4.15 10.69 23.24
CA GLN A 227 4.94 10.16 24.35
C GLN A 227 5.97 9.16 23.87
N THR A 228 7.13 9.16 24.50
CA THR A 228 8.13 8.11 24.33
C THR A 228 7.66 6.85 25.03
N LEU A 229 7.65 5.74 24.32
CA LEU A 229 7.27 4.45 24.89
C LEU A 229 8.33 3.92 25.85
N ASN A 230 7.89 3.46 27.02
CA ASN A 230 8.72 2.66 27.89
C ASN A 230 8.86 1.24 27.35
N ALA A 231 10.07 0.69 27.35
CA ALA A 231 10.38 -0.62 26.78
C ALA A 231 9.51 -1.78 27.32
N GLY A 232 8.98 -1.65 28.54
CA GLY A 232 8.12 -2.66 29.15
C GLY A 232 6.67 -2.69 28.66
N GLN A 233 6.16 -1.61 28.07
CA GLN A 233 4.74 -1.51 27.67
C GLN A 233 4.42 -2.36 26.45
N CYS A 234 5.30 -2.39 25.46
CA CYS A 234 5.18 -3.20 24.24
C CYS A 234 6.54 -3.41 23.58
N PRO A 235 7.26 -4.51 23.89
CA PRO A 235 8.62 -4.74 23.41
C PRO A 235 8.77 -4.76 21.89
N GLN A 236 7.68 -4.96 21.16
CA GLN A 236 7.69 -5.01 19.69
C GLN A 236 7.50 -3.63 19.04
N ALA A 237 7.08 -2.61 19.79
CA ALA A 237 6.63 -1.33 19.21
C ALA A 237 7.73 -0.59 18.45
N ASN A 238 9.00 -0.72 18.87
CA ASN A 238 10.12 -0.06 18.22
C ASN A 238 10.95 -0.99 17.35
N ARG A 239 10.62 -2.29 17.33
CA ARG A 239 11.29 -3.27 16.48
C ARG A 239 10.69 -3.27 15.08
N TRP A 240 11.48 -3.72 14.12
CA TRP A 240 11.00 -4.03 12.78
C TRP A 240 9.79 -4.98 12.87
N LYS A 241 8.71 -4.68 12.30
CA LYS A 241 8.27 -3.72 11.24
C LYS A 241 7.62 -2.42 11.77
N TYR A 242 7.47 -2.24 13.07
CA TYR A 242 6.76 -1.07 13.65
C TYR A 242 7.72 0.08 13.98
N GLY A 243 9.00 -0.20 14.06
CA GLY A 243 10.09 0.72 14.31
C GLY A 243 11.39 0.23 13.68
N LEU A 244 12.48 0.94 13.94
CA LEU A 244 13.78 0.68 13.30
C LEU A 244 14.76 -0.15 14.14
N GLU A 245 14.35 -0.60 15.33
CA GLU A 245 15.18 -1.52 16.12
C GLU A 245 15.17 -2.92 15.49
N SER A 246 16.30 -3.61 15.58
CA SER A 246 16.47 -4.95 15.01
C SER A 246 16.17 -5.03 13.51
N LEU A 247 16.63 -4.02 12.76
CA LEU A 247 16.54 -4.05 11.30
C LEU A 247 17.17 -5.32 10.75
N PRO A 248 16.51 -6.03 9.84
CA PRO A 248 17.09 -7.16 9.14
C PRO A 248 18.36 -6.78 8.39
N ALA A 249 19.45 -7.52 8.58
CA ALA A 249 20.76 -7.22 7.99
C ALA A 249 20.72 -7.12 6.45
N HIS A 250 19.85 -7.90 5.80
CA HIS A 250 19.70 -7.90 4.34
C HIS A 250 19.07 -6.63 3.77
N LEU A 251 18.56 -5.71 4.58
CA LEU A 251 18.09 -4.41 4.13
C LEU A 251 19.25 -3.44 3.82
N HIS A 252 20.47 -3.74 4.27
CA HIS A 252 21.71 -3.03 3.96
C HIS A 252 21.63 -1.51 4.15
N ARG A 253 20.84 -1.04 5.13
CA ARG A 253 20.68 0.39 5.44
C ARG A 253 20.56 0.62 6.94
N THR A 254 21.22 1.66 7.45
CA THR A 254 21.08 2.08 8.84
C THR A 254 19.74 2.77 9.10
N ALA A 255 19.28 2.76 10.35
CA ALA A 255 18.06 3.44 10.78
C ALA A 255 18.06 4.93 10.40
N ASP A 256 19.17 5.64 10.65
CA ASP A 256 19.32 7.07 10.33
C ASP A 256 19.27 7.33 8.81
N ALA A 257 19.89 6.48 8.01
CA ALA A 257 19.87 6.62 6.57
C ALA A 257 18.47 6.36 6.00
N ALA A 258 17.73 5.37 6.55
CA ALA A 258 16.35 5.10 6.19
C ALA A 258 15.43 6.27 6.56
N ARG A 259 15.57 6.83 7.77
CA ARG A 259 14.82 8.01 8.21
C ARG A 259 15.05 9.22 7.30
N ARG A 260 16.32 9.57 7.02
CA ARG A 260 16.63 10.71 6.13
C ARG A 260 16.07 10.53 4.73
N ARG A 261 16.17 9.31 4.19
CA ARG A 261 15.63 9.01 2.87
C ARG A 261 14.12 9.14 2.84
N TYR A 262 13.44 8.62 3.85
CA TYR A 262 11.99 8.72 3.96
C TYR A 262 11.54 10.18 4.03
N ALA A 263 12.14 10.97 4.91
CA ALA A 263 11.80 12.38 5.09
C ALA A 263 12.01 13.23 3.83
N ALA A 264 13.00 12.88 3.00
CA ALA A 264 13.29 13.61 1.75
C ALA A 264 12.43 13.15 0.56
N ALA A 265 11.71 12.03 0.66
CA ALA A 265 10.97 11.44 -0.46
C ALA A 265 9.74 12.27 -0.87
N ASP A 266 9.15 11.95 -2.03
CA ASP A 266 7.89 12.52 -2.50
C ASP A 266 6.76 11.53 -2.15
N ILE A 267 6.09 11.76 -1.02
CA ILE A 267 5.09 10.83 -0.47
C ILE A 267 3.74 11.53 -0.34
N SER A 268 2.68 10.82 -0.71
CA SER A 268 1.30 11.18 -0.42
C SER A 268 0.64 10.07 0.42
N TYR A 269 -0.07 10.46 1.46
CA TYR A 269 -0.89 9.56 2.27
C TYR A 269 -2.35 9.67 1.84
N LEU A 270 -3.04 8.54 1.73
CA LEU A 270 -4.49 8.48 1.53
C LEU A 270 -5.12 7.69 2.68
N ALA A 271 -6.26 8.16 3.16
CA ALA A 271 -7.05 7.44 4.14
C ALA A 271 -8.54 7.50 3.80
N ALA A 272 -9.21 6.36 3.81
CA ALA A 272 -10.64 6.25 3.61
C ALA A 272 -11.40 6.78 4.84
N ALA A 273 -12.34 7.70 4.64
CA ALA A 273 -13.07 8.36 5.71
C ALA A 273 -13.90 7.42 6.59
N ASP A 274 -14.39 6.33 6.00
CA ASP A 274 -15.24 5.34 6.68
C ASP A 274 -14.48 4.11 7.19
N ASP A 275 -13.13 4.08 7.11
CA ASP A 275 -12.29 3.03 7.70
C ASP A 275 -12.02 3.33 9.20
N THR A 276 -13.11 3.57 9.95
CA THR A 276 -13.09 4.11 11.31
C THR A 276 -13.57 3.15 12.37
N GLY A 277 -14.11 2.01 12.00
CA GLY A 277 -14.88 1.24 12.95
C GLY A 277 -14.46 -0.20 13.11
N THR A 278 -15.14 -0.84 14.04
CA THR A 278 -15.09 -2.27 14.30
C THR A 278 -16.13 -3.04 13.48
N ALA A 279 -16.91 -2.33 12.64
CA ALA A 279 -17.93 -2.94 11.81
C ALA A 279 -17.33 -3.92 10.78
N PRO A 280 -18.02 -4.98 10.39
CA PRO A 280 -17.54 -5.96 9.42
C PRO A 280 -17.14 -5.34 8.07
N CYS A 281 -17.85 -4.30 7.63
CA CYS A 281 -17.56 -3.58 6.38
C CYS A 281 -16.30 -2.69 6.44
N ALA A 282 -15.74 -2.42 7.62
CA ALA A 282 -14.45 -1.76 7.81
C ALA A 282 -13.28 -2.75 7.80
N TYR A 283 -13.54 -4.03 7.54
CA TYR A 283 -12.54 -5.10 7.57
C TYR A 283 -11.69 -5.13 8.85
N TYR A 284 -12.30 -4.75 9.98
CA TYR A 284 -11.63 -4.71 11.28
C TYR A 284 -11.09 -6.08 11.72
N ARG A 285 -11.74 -7.16 11.30
CA ARG A 285 -11.32 -8.53 11.62
C ARG A 285 -9.88 -8.83 11.19
N ILE A 286 -9.45 -8.29 10.05
CA ILE A 286 -8.12 -8.51 9.48
C ILE A 286 -7.13 -7.39 9.80
N LEU A 287 -7.55 -6.38 10.56
CA LEU A 287 -6.65 -5.34 11.01
C LEU A 287 -5.62 -5.91 12.01
N ASP A 288 -4.38 -5.49 11.90
CA ASP A 288 -3.34 -5.81 12.88
C ASP A 288 -3.72 -5.26 14.28
N LYS A 289 -3.85 -6.18 15.25
CA LYS A 289 -4.27 -5.91 16.63
C LYS A 289 -3.16 -6.23 17.62
N SER A 290 -1.93 -6.40 17.15
CA SER A 290 -0.78 -6.51 18.04
C SER A 290 -0.65 -5.27 18.93
N CYS A 291 0.00 -5.39 20.09
CA CYS A 291 0.18 -4.23 20.96
C CYS A 291 0.88 -3.07 20.22
N ALA A 292 1.85 -3.37 19.38
CA ALA A 292 2.58 -2.37 18.60
C ALA A 292 1.67 -1.59 17.61
N ALA A 293 0.74 -2.29 16.96
CA ALA A 293 -0.23 -1.68 16.07
C ALA A 293 -1.32 -0.90 16.83
N GLN A 294 -1.77 -1.40 17.98
CA GLN A 294 -2.76 -0.71 18.83
C GLN A 294 -2.25 0.61 19.38
N LEU A 295 -0.95 0.71 19.68
CA LEU A 295 -0.31 1.98 20.09
C LEU A 295 -0.33 3.06 19.01
N GLN A 296 -0.64 2.72 17.75
CA GLN A 296 -0.77 3.66 16.65
C GLN A 296 -2.21 4.20 16.50
N GLY A 297 -3.18 3.50 17.10
CA GLY A 297 -4.61 3.80 17.04
C GLY A 297 -5.47 2.57 16.82
N PRO A 298 -6.77 2.61 17.16
CA PRO A 298 -7.67 1.47 17.11
C PRO A 298 -8.09 1.04 15.70
N TYR A 299 -8.02 1.95 14.70
CA TYR A 299 -8.41 1.69 13.32
C TYR A 299 -7.59 2.53 12.32
N ARG A 300 -7.67 2.20 11.03
CA ARG A 300 -6.75 2.74 10.01
C ARG A 300 -6.83 4.25 9.83
N LEU A 301 -8.02 4.86 9.80
CA LEU A 301 -8.13 6.30 9.69
C LEU A 301 -7.41 7.02 10.84
N GLN A 302 -7.61 6.58 12.09
CA GLN A 302 -6.91 7.20 13.22
C GLN A 302 -5.40 6.99 13.15
N ARG A 303 -4.93 5.81 12.72
CA ARG A 303 -3.51 5.55 12.49
C ARG A 303 -2.91 6.48 11.45
N ALA A 304 -3.65 6.74 10.36
CA ALA A 304 -3.22 7.66 9.30
C ALA A 304 -3.17 9.11 9.77
N LEU A 305 -4.20 9.57 10.51
CA LEU A 305 -4.24 10.91 11.10
C LEU A 305 -3.09 11.12 12.10
N ALA A 306 -2.84 10.14 12.96
CA ALA A 306 -1.72 10.17 13.90
C ALA A 306 -0.38 10.19 13.16
N TYR A 307 -0.21 9.33 12.15
CA TYR A 307 1.04 9.29 11.41
C TYR A 307 1.32 10.58 10.63
N ALA A 308 0.33 11.19 10.03
CA ALA A 308 0.48 12.48 9.35
C ALA A 308 0.84 13.62 10.33
N ASP A 309 0.31 13.60 11.58
CA ASP A 309 0.70 14.54 12.62
C ASP A 309 2.15 14.29 13.09
N TYR A 310 2.57 13.01 13.21
CA TYR A 310 3.95 12.62 13.49
C TYR A 310 4.91 13.09 12.39
N ASP A 311 4.56 12.83 11.15
CA ASP A 311 5.35 13.22 9.98
C ASP A 311 5.63 14.72 9.98
N ARG A 312 4.58 15.51 10.10
CA ARG A 312 4.65 16.97 10.10
C ARG A 312 5.46 17.55 11.26
N ARG A 313 5.44 16.91 12.44
CA ARG A 313 6.09 17.46 13.64
C ARG A 313 7.52 16.95 13.84
N TYR A 314 7.79 15.69 13.49
CA TYR A 314 8.99 14.99 13.96
C TYR A 314 9.79 14.32 12.87
N LEU A 315 9.13 13.84 11.80
CA LEU A 315 9.81 13.08 10.76
C LEU A 315 10.29 13.98 9.62
N ALA A 316 9.42 14.80 9.05
CA ALA A 316 9.69 15.68 7.93
C ALA A 316 9.12 17.10 8.15
N PRO A 317 9.52 17.83 9.22
CA PRO A 317 8.94 19.14 9.54
C PRO A 317 9.15 20.18 8.44
N ASP A 318 10.27 20.11 7.72
CA ASP A 318 10.61 21.04 6.63
C ASP A 318 9.89 20.72 5.32
N LYS A 319 9.42 19.48 5.16
CA LYS A 319 8.73 19.00 3.96
C LYS A 319 7.65 17.96 4.35
N PRO A 320 6.58 18.36 5.04
CA PRO A 320 5.56 17.42 5.48
C PRO A 320 4.85 16.76 4.30
N HIS A 321 4.65 15.46 4.40
CA HIS A 321 3.92 14.70 3.40
C HIS A 321 2.40 14.90 3.58
N ARG A 322 1.69 15.06 2.46
CA ARG A 322 0.27 15.39 2.49
C ARG A 322 -0.58 14.16 2.78
N LEU A 323 -1.45 14.25 3.78
CA LEU A 323 -2.57 13.31 3.97
C LEU A 323 -3.82 13.86 3.26
N THR A 324 -4.45 13.02 2.45
CA THR A 324 -5.77 13.29 1.84
C THR A 324 -6.76 12.26 2.36
N ILE A 325 -7.86 12.74 2.93
CA ILE A 325 -8.99 11.89 3.32
C ILE A 325 -9.89 11.67 2.10
N VAL A 326 -10.26 10.42 1.86
CA VAL A 326 -11.12 10.02 0.73
C VAL A 326 -12.54 9.81 1.28
N PRO A 327 -13.47 10.73 1.02
CA PRO A 327 -14.81 10.67 1.57
C PRO A 327 -15.63 9.53 0.96
N GLY A 328 -16.54 8.94 1.74
CA GLY A 328 -17.48 7.92 1.30
C GLY A 328 -16.87 6.56 1.00
N CYS A 329 -15.58 6.36 1.30
CA CYS A 329 -14.90 5.09 1.13
C CYS A 329 -14.57 4.45 2.48
N GLY A 330 -14.84 3.14 2.59
CA GLY A 330 -14.27 2.27 3.60
C GLY A 330 -12.99 1.60 3.08
N HIS A 331 -12.59 0.47 3.70
CA HIS A 331 -11.37 -0.26 3.32
C HIS A 331 -11.53 -1.00 1.98
N ASN A 332 -11.53 -0.27 0.88
CA ASN A 332 -11.74 -0.81 -0.47
C ASN A 332 -10.94 -0.03 -1.52
N VAL A 333 -9.93 -0.68 -2.13
CA VAL A 333 -9.10 -0.08 -3.18
C VAL A 333 -9.90 0.40 -4.38
N ALA A 334 -10.96 -0.32 -4.76
CA ALA A 334 -11.84 0.04 -5.88
C ALA A 334 -12.71 1.28 -5.61
N CYS A 335 -12.80 1.73 -4.36
CA CYS A 335 -13.40 3.00 -3.98
C CYS A 335 -12.34 4.09 -3.88
N VAL A 336 -11.21 3.80 -3.21
CA VAL A 336 -10.20 4.80 -2.85
C VAL A 336 -9.42 5.30 -4.06
N PHE A 337 -8.92 4.41 -4.93
CA PHE A 337 -8.06 4.82 -6.04
C PHE A 337 -8.79 5.65 -7.10
N PRO A 338 -10.00 5.27 -7.59
CA PRO A 338 -10.73 6.06 -8.57
C PRO A 338 -11.32 7.37 -8.03
N ALA A 339 -11.34 7.55 -6.70
CA ALA A 339 -11.94 8.73 -6.09
C ALA A 339 -11.26 10.05 -6.56
N PRO A 340 -12.03 11.12 -6.80
CA PRO A 340 -11.45 12.40 -7.21
C PRO A 340 -10.37 12.93 -6.25
N ALA A 341 -10.51 12.69 -4.95
CA ALA A 341 -9.54 13.08 -3.93
C ALA A 341 -8.17 12.39 -4.07
N ALA A 342 -8.11 11.19 -4.65
CA ALA A 342 -6.88 10.42 -4.82
C ALA A 342 -6.07 10.82 -6.07
N ARG A 343 -6.65 11.55 -7.02
CA ARG A 343 -6.05 11.81 -8.35
C ARG A 343 -4.66 12.43 -8.30
N GLN A 344 -4.48 13.50 -7.52
CA GLN A 344 -3.20 14.20 -7.41
C GLN A 344 -2.11 13.33 -6.76
N ALA A 345 -2.49 12.42 -5.87
CA ALA A 345 -1.55 11.49 -5.28
C ALA A 345 -1.08 10.46 -6.30
N LEU A 346 -2.00 9.86 -7.04
CA LEU A 346 -1.69 8.77 -7.98
C LEU A 346 -1.03 9.25 -9.27
N PHE A 347 -1.47 10.38 -9.80
CA PHE A 347 -1.00 10.88 -11.11
C PHE A 347 -0.28 12.22 -10.94
N PRO A 348 0.91 12.40 -11.54
CA PRO A 348 1.54 13.71 -11.55
C PRO A 348 0.63 14.70 -12.30
N ILE A 349 0.48 15.89 -11.73
CA ILE A 349 -0.07 17.01 -12.51
C ILE A 349 1.03 17.38 -13.50
N ASN A 350 0.76 17.26 -14.78
CA ASN A 350 1.63 17.85 -15.79
C ASN A 350 1.64 19.35 -15.51
N ALA A 351 2.77 19.89 -15.08
CA ALA A 351 2.99 21.31 -15.15
C ALA A 351 3.14 21.62 -16.64
N ASP A 352 2.08 22.20 -17.23
CA ASP A 352 2.14 22.78 -18.56
C ASP A 352 3.18 23.90 -18.62
#